data_388a13942ad64d79f04c3eeda91dceed
#
_entry.id   388a13942ad64d79f04c3eeda91dceed
#
_cell.length_a   1.000
_cell.length_b   1.000
_cell.length_c   1.000
_cell.angle_alpha   90.00
_cell.angle_beta   90.00
_cell.angle_gamma   90.00
#
_symmetry.space_group_name_H-M   'P 1'
#
loop_
_entity.id
_entity.type
_entity.pdbx_description
1 polymer ?
#
loop_
_entity_poly.entity_id
_entity_poly.type
_entity_poly.pdbx_seq_one_letter_code
_entity_poly.pdbx_strand_id
1 'polypeptide(L)'
;WHAFRGKKAYGSFLEYTSLIGYLTFQKAVEQLSSFDLICIDEFELDDPGDTMMMSRLLKELSAKGVRFAATSNTAPNALGQGRFAADDFRREIQGLGERFQIASIDGEDYRHRDPEKHVSLLSERELDDWLSMEPDAFSNKFSDILSHLATLHPTKYRKLLAPVGVLGIRDVFQLHDQVQALRFVVFVDRCYEMQIPIRGSGETSLTDVFSPQMVEGAYRKKYLRAISRLGALSELY
;
A
#
# COMPACT_ATOMS: atom_id res chain seq x y z
N TRP A 1 4.10 -18.95 4.20
CA TRP A 1 3.09 -19.32 3.20
C TRP A 1 3.34 -20.71 2.63
N HIS A 2 4.45 -20.96 1.99
CA HIS A 2 4.72 -22.22 1.26
C HIS A 2 4.74 -23.47 2.14
N ALA A 3 5.21 -23.36 3.38
CA ALA A 3 5.30 -24.47 4.33
C ALA A 3 3.93 -24.97 4.85
N PHE A 4 2.88 -24.17 4.74
CA PHE A 4 1.56 -24.52 5.22
C PHE A 4 0.79 -25.34 4.17
N ARG A 5 0.31 -26.53 4.55
CA ARG A 5 -0.35 -27.49 3.64
C ARG A 5 -1.88 -27.42 3.61
N GLY A 6 -2.51 -26.60 4.47
CA GLY A 6 -3.96 -26.42 4.51
C GLY A 6 -4.49 -25.43 3.47
N LYS A 7 -5.80 -25.27 3.43
CA LYS A 7 -6.47 -24.25 2.63
C LYS A 7 -6.15 -22.86 3.19
N LYS A 8 -5.63 -21.97 2.37
CA LYS A 8 -5.09 -20.68 2.83
C LYS A 8 -5.51 -19.53 1.95
N ALA A 9 -5.71 -18.36 2.56
CA ALA A 9 -5.96 -17.08 1.89
C ALA A 9 -4.88 -16.07 2.27
N TYR A 10 -4.53 -15.19 1.34
CA TYR A 10 -3.61 -14.09 1.53
C TYR A 10 -4.22 -12.81 0.99
N GLY A 11 -4.08 -11.74 1.73
CA GLY A 11 -4.50 -10.40 1.32
C GLY A 11 -4.01 -9.35 2.28
N SER A 12 -4.04 -8.10 1.86
CA SER A 12 -3.76 -6.96 2.74
C SER A 12 -4.94 -6.68 3.68
N PHE A 13 -4.68 -5.95 4.76
CA PHE A 13 -5.73 -5.48 5.67
C PHE A 13 -6.86 -4.76 4.90
N LEU A 14 -6.50 -3.89 3.96
CA LEU A 14 -7.46 -3.15 3.14
C LEU A 14 -8.29 -4.07 2.21
N GLU A 15 -7.70 -5.15 1.71
CA GLU A 15 -8.45 -6.10 0.87
C GLU A 15 -9.49 -6.85 1.68
N TYR A 16 -9.20 -7.24 2.91
CA TYR A 16 -10.17 -7.90 3.78
C TYR A 16 -11.29 -6.95 4.24
N THR A 17 -10.99 -5.71 4.60
CA THR A 17 -12.03 -4.72 4.93
C THR A 17 -12.90 -4.39 3.72
N SER A 18 -12.30 -4.26 2.53
CA SER A 18 -13.04 -4.09 1.27
C SER A 18 -13.92 -5.29 0.93
N LEU A 19 -13.44 -6.52 1.17
CA LEU A 19 -14.22 -7.75 0.96
C LEU A 19 -15.47 -7.77 1.84
N ILE A 20 -15.34 -7.38 3.12
CA ILE A 20 -16.48 -7.28 4.04
C ILE A 20 -17.50 -6.26 3.54
N GLY A 21 -17.02 -5.09 3.07
CA GLY A 21 -17.89 -4.06 2.49
C GLY A 21 -18.64 -4.54 1.24
N TYR A 22 -18.01 -5.37 0.43
CA TYR A 22 -18.63 -5.92 -0.78
C TYR A 22 -19.62 -7.06 -0.51
N LEU A 23 -19.28 -7.99 0.39
CA LEU A 23 -20.07 -9.22 0.63
C LEU A 23 -21.11 -9.08 1.75
N THR A 24 -21.03 -8.12 2.59
CA THR A 24 -21.56 -8.05 3.96
C THR A 24 -20.72 -8.88 4.95
N PHE A 25 -20.72 -8.46 6.22
CA PHE A 25 -19.91 -9.09 7.27
C PHE A 25 -20.19 -10.60 7.41
N GLN A 26 -21.44 -11.00 7.39
CA GLN A 26 -21.83 -12.38 7.61
C GLN A 26 -21.39 -13.32 6.48
N LYS A 27 -21.54 -12.88 5.23
CA LYS A 27 -21.07 -13.64 4.06
C LYS A 27 -19.54 -13.70 3.99
N ALA A 28 -18.83 -12.63 4.39
CA ALA A 28 -17.38 -12.65 4.48
C ALA A 28 -16.89 -13.68 5.53
N VAL A 29 -17.52 -13.73 6.72
CA VAL A 29 -17.23 -14.75 7.75
C VAL A 29 -17.49 -16.15 7.22
N GLU A 30 -18.62 -16.38 6.53
CA GLU A 30 -18.94 -17.68 5.95
C GLU A 30 -17.90 -18.14 4.94
N GLN A 31 -17.53 -17.30 3.99
CA GLN A 31 -16.52 -17.63 2.98
C GLN A 31 -15.14 -17.86 3.59
N LEU A 32 -14.71 -16.96 4.48
CA LEU A 32 -13.39 -17.02 5.08
C LEU A 32 -13.25 -18.16 6.10
N SER A 33 -14.33 -18.61 6.73
CA SER A 33 -14.30 -19.77 7.64
C SER A 33 -13.96 -21.08 6.95
N SER A 34 -13.98 -21.12 5.61
CA SER A 34 -13.57 -22.28 4.84
C SER A 34 -12.04 -22.47 4.73
N PHE A 35 -11.25 -21.50 5.22
CA PHE A 35 -9.79 -21.54 5.20
C PHE A 35 -9.23 -22.01 6.55
N ASP A 36 -8.09 -22.70 6.49
CA ASP A 36 -7.35 -23.15 7.68
C ASP A 36 -6.37 -22.07 8.17
N LEU A 37 -5.91 -21.20 7.24
CA LEU A 37 -4.98 -20.10 7.52
C LEU A 37 -5.36 -18.88 6.69
N ILE A 38 -5.42 -17.73 7.35
CA ILE A 38 -5.55 -16.42 6.70
C ILE A 38 -4.30 -15.60 7.01
N CYS A 39 -3.60 -15.18 5.95
CA CYS A 39 -2.46 -14.28 6.06
C CYS A 39 -2.92 -12.86 5.73
N ILE A 40 -2.61 -11.92 6.63
CA ILE A 40 -2.97 -10.51 6.50
C ILE A 40 -1.69 -9.71 6.39
N ASP A 41 -1.51 -9.05 5.25
CA ASP A 41 -0.37 -8.18 5.04
C ASP A 41 -0.70 -6.73 5.42
N GLU A 42 0.32 -5.99 5.84
CA GLU A 42 0.19 -4.59 6.27
C GLU A 42 -0.94 -4.39 7.31
N PHE A 43 -0.89 -5.17 8.41
CA PHE A 43 -1.88 -5.07 9.49
C PHE A 43 -1.68 -3.75 10.25
N GLU A 44 -2.31 -2.70 9.72
CA GLU A 44 -2.22 -1.33 10.23
C GLU A 44 -3.62 -0.85 10.65
N LEU A 45 -3.74 -0.40 11.90
CA LEU A 45 -5.02 0.06 12.47
C LEU A 45 -5.15 1.59 12.28
N ASP A 46 -5.42 2.03 11.07
CA ASP A 46 -5.47 3.44 10.68
C ASP A 46 -6.85 4.07 10.86
N ASP A 47 -7.91 3.29 10.73
CA ASP A 47 -9.30 3.71 10.82
C ASP A 47 -10.03 2.96 11.94
N PRO A 48 -10.77 3.65 12.82
CA PRO A 48 -11.51 3.02 13.92
C PRO A 48 -12.58 2.03 13.45
N GLY A 49 -13.30 2.35 12.37
CA GLY A 49 -14.35 1.49 11.81
C GLY A 49 -13.76 0.19 11.27
N ASP A 50 -12.68 0.29 10.50
CA ASP A 50 -11.95 -0.87 9.97
C ASP A 50 -11.33 -1.70 11.10
N THR A 51 -10.82 -1.05 12.14
CA THR A 51 -10.28 -1.72 13.35
C THR A 51 -11.34 -2.56 14.05
N MET A 52 -12.53 -2.00 14.31
CA MET A 52 -13.64 -2.73 14.93
C MET A 52 -14.11 -3.89 14.07
N MET A 53 -14.26 -3.65 12.77
CA MET A 53 -14.71 -4.64 11.81
C MET A 53 -13.73 -5.82 11.74
N MET A 54 -12.43 -5.52 11.68
CA MET A 54 -11.38 -6.54 11.64
C MET A 54 -11.27 -7.29 12.98
N SER A 55 -11.36 -6.60 14.12
CA SER A 55 -11.38 -7.23 15.45
C SER A 55 -12.49 -8.25 15.57
N ARG A 56 -13.70 -7.89 15.13
CA ARG A 56 -14.84 -8.78 15.11
C ARG A 56 -14.63 -9.96 14.14
N LEU A 57 -14.11 -9.71 12.95
CA LEU A 57 -13.83 -10.76 11.96
C LEU A 57 -12.86 -11.79 12.51
N LEU A 58 -11.73 -11.34 13.06
CA LEU A 58 -10.73 -12.24 13.65
C LEU A 58 -11.30 -13.05 14.81
N LYS A 59 -12.13 -12.42 15.66
CA LYS A 59 -12.79 -13.11 16.77
C LYS A 59 -13.71 -14.24 16.28
N GLU A 60 -14.58 -13.96 15.31
CA GLU A 60 -15.54 -14.94 14.80
C GLU A 60 -14.84 -16.08 14.04
N LEU A 61 -13.82 -15.76 13.23
CA LEU A 61 -13.09 -16.79 12.50
C LEU A 61 -12.19 -17.64 13.40
N SER A 62 -11.55 -17.05 14.43
CA SER A 62 -10.78 -17.80 15.43
C SER A 62 -11.67 -18.80 16.18
N ALA A 63 -12.90 -18.40 16.54
CA ALA A 63 -13.88 -19.28 17.17
C ALA A 63 -14.29 -20.47 16.28
N LYS A 64 -14.11 -20.35 14.95
CA LYS A 64 -14.32 -21.41 13.96
C LYS A 64 -13.03 -22.21 13.64
N GLY A 65 -11.93 -21.96 14.35
CA GLY A 65 -10.68 -22.69 14.20
C GLY A 65 -9.76 -22.16 13.09
N VAL A 66 -10.07 -21.02 12.46
CA VAL A 66 -9.19 -20.40 11.48
C VAL A 66 -7.97 -19.80 12.17
N ARG A 67 -6.78 -20.09 11.66
CA ARG A 67 -5.50 -19.54 12.14
C ARG A 67 -5.16 -18.27 11.35
N PHE A 68 -4.37 -17.40 11.98
CA PHE A 68 -3.95 -16.14 11.39
C PHE A 68 -2.44 -15.97 11.43
N ALA A 69 -1.91 -15.35 10.39
CA ALA A 69 -0.56 -14.78 10.38
C ALA A 69 -0.68 -13.35 9.83
N ALA A 70 -0.09 -12.38 10.51
CA ALA A 70 -0.14 -11.00 10.06
C ALA A 70 1.27 -10.40 10.05
N THR A 71 1.54 -9.54 9.07
CA THR A 71 2.72 -8.68 9.05
C THR A 71 2.32 -7.26 9.44
N SER A 72 3.15 -6.59 10.20
CA SER A 72 2.96 -5.17 10.54
C SER A 72 4.32 -4.50 10.72
N ASN A 73 4.43 -3.25 10.29
CA ASN A 73 5.59 -2.41 10.58
C ASN A 73 5.46 -1.70 11.95
N THR A 74 4.34 -1.90 12.63
CA THR A 74 4.05 -1.31 13.94
C THR A 74 3.99 -2.42 14.99
N ALA A 75 4.76 -2.28 16.07
CA ALA A 75 4.71 -3.23 17.17
C ALA A 75 3.27 -3.31 17.73
N PRO A 76 2.77 -4.51 18.13
CA PRO A 76 1.38 -4.68 18.56
C PRO A 76 0.96 -3.77 19.72
N ASN A 77 1.88 -3.45 20.64
CA ASN A 77 1.65 -2.52 21.75
C ASN A 77 1.63 -1.04 21.31
N ALA A 78 2.08 -0.74 20.09
CA ALA A 78 2.07 0.58 19.50
C ALA A 78 1.02 0.73 18.36
N LEU A 79 0.25 -0.32 18.08
CA LEU A 79 -0.85 -0.26 17.12
C LEU A 79 -1.86 0.82 17.54
N GLY A 80 -2.21 1.71 16.63
CA GLY A 80 -3.17 2.79 16.87
C GLY A 80 -2.62 3.97 17.70
N GLN A 81 -1.39 3.96 18.20
CA GLN A 81 -0.82 5.10 18.94
C GLN A 81 -0.67 6.34 18.03
N GLY A 82 -1.08 7.50 18.57
CA GLY A 82 -0.99 8.79 17.87
C GLY A 82 -2.05 8.99 16.78
N ARG A 83 -3.09 8.15 16.73
CA ARG A 83 -4.21 8.24 15.77
C ARG A 83 -5.50 8.66 16.47
N PHE A 84 -6.44 9.22 15.69
CA PHE A 84 -7.72 9.70 16.19
C PHE A 84 -8.46 8.61 16.97
N ALA A 85 -8.95 8.95 18.18
CA ALA A 85 -9.77 8.10 19.04
C ALA A 85 -9.11 6.78 19.51
N ALA A 86 -7.78 6.70 19.54
CA ALA A 86 -7.06 5.51 20.05
C ALA A 86 -7.48 5.13 21.48
N ASP A 87 -7.88 6.09 22.29
CA ASP A 87 -8.31 5.83 23.67
C ASP A 87 -9.65 5.10 23.76
N ASP A 88 -10.59 5.39 22.84
CA ASP A 88 -11.91 4.77 22.78
C ASP A 88 -11.83 3.31 22.28
N PHE A 89 -10.83 2.99 21.46
CA PHE A 89 -10.63 1.66 20.89
C PHE A 89 -9.45 0.89 21.49
N ARG A 90 -8.86 1.39 22.58
CA ARG A 90 -7.68 0.79 23.21
C ARG A 90 -7.91 -0.68 23.61
N ARG A 91 -9.11 -1.03 24.08
CA ARG A 91 -9.45 -2.41 24.47
C ARG A 91 -9.49 -3.35 23.27
N GLU A 92 -10.05 -2.91 22.14
CA GLU A 92 -10.12 -3.67 20.90
C GLU A 92 -8.71 -3.89 20.33
N ILE A 93 -7.87 -2.86 20.35
CA ILE A 93 -6.49 -2.90 19.88
C ILE A 93 -5.64 -3.83 20.76
N GLN A 94 -5.77 -3.74 22.10
CA GLN A 94 -5.11 -4.65 23.03
C GLN A 94 -5.59 -6.09 22.83
N GLY A 95 -6.89 -6.31 22.74
CA GLY A 95 -7.46 -7.63 22.51
C GLY A 95 -7.04 -8.25 21.17
N LEU A 96 -6.71 -7.45 20.18
CA LEU A 96 -6.09 -7.91 18.92
C LEU A 96 -4.64 -8.32 19.15
N GLY A 97 -3.83 -7.48 19.82
CA GLY A 97 -2.43 -7.77 20.14
C GLY A 97 -2.24 -9.05 20.95
N GLU A 98 -3.10 -9.29 21.94
CA GLU A 98 -3.07 -10.48 22.81
C GLU A 98 -3.40 -11.80 22.07
N ARG A 99 -4.03 -11.73 20.89
CA ARG A 99 -4.37 -12.91 20.07
C ARG A 99 -3.20 -13.39 19.21
N PHE A 100 -2.18 -12.57 19.03
CA PHE A 100 -1.04 -12.89 18.19
C PHE A 100 0.19 -13.20 19.04
N GLN A 101 0.87 -14.28 18.69
CA GLN A 101 2.24 -14.49 19.14
C GLN A 101 3.16 -13.63 18.27
N ILE A 102 3.90 -12.74 18.92
CA ILE A 102 4.78 -11.81 18.23
C ILE A 102 6.06 -12.53 17.86
N ALA A 103 6.44 -12.43 16.59
CA ALA A 103 7.75 -12.80 16.09
C ALA A 103 8.39 -11.56 15.46
N SER A 104 9.54 -11.14 16.00
CA SER A 104 10.36 -10.08 15.40
C SER A 104 11.27 -10.69 14.34
N ILE A 105 11.29 -10.05 13.17
CA ILE A 105 12.28 -10.37 12.12
C ILE A 105 13.28 -9.23 12.15
N ASP A 106 14.40 -9.47 12.87
CA ASP A 106 15.48 -8.50 12.95
C ASP A 106 16.35 -8.62 11.69
N GLY A 107 16.67 -7.47 11.09
CA GLY A 107 17.51 -7.37 9.90
C GLY A 107 17.79 -5.93 9.57
N GLU A 108 18.81 -5.69 8.76
CA GLU A 108 19.01 -4.37 8.18
C GLU A 108 17.78 -4.00 7.34
N ASP A 109 17.27 -2.79 7.54
CA ASP A 109 16.19 -2.27 6.70
C ASP A 109 16.74 -2.05 5.29
N TYR A 110 16.49 -3.02 4.41
CA TYR A 110 16.89 -2.92 3.00
C TYR A 110 16.26 -1.71 2.27
N ARG A 111 15.37 -0.98 2.93
CA ARG A 111 14.79 0.28 2.45
C ARG A 111 15.69 1.48 2.74
N HIS A 112 16.75 1.34 3.56
CA HIS A 112 17.83 2.32 3.68
C HIS A 112 18.78 2.24 2.48
N ARG A 113 18.20 2.33 1.29
CA ARG A 113 18.94 2.84 0.15
C ARG A 113 19.09 4.33 0.38
N ASP A 114 20.29 4.85 0.16
CA ASP A 114 20.67 6.23 0.42
C ASP A 114 19.53 7.21 0.14
N PRO A 115 19.02 7.96 1.15
CA PRO A 115 18.01 8.96 0.93
C PRO A 115 18.50 10.13 0.06
N GLU A 116 19.78 10.16 -0.25
CA GLU A 116 20.42 11.17 -1.13
C GLU A 116 20.40 10.82 -2.62
N LYS A 117 19.95 9.62 -3.01
CA LYS A 117 19.74 9.34 -4.43
C LYS A 117 18.44 9.96 -4.90
N HIS A 118 18.50 11.24 -5.24
CA HIS A 118 17.50 11.87 -6.07
C HIS A 118 17.37 11.08 -7.38
N VAL A 119 16.18 10.58 -7.65
CA VAL A 119 15.87 9.98 -8.95
C VAL A 119 16.03 11.08 -9.99
N SER A 120 17.01 10.94 -10.87
CA SER A 120 17.27 11.92 -11.93
C SER A 120 16.04 12.03 -12.82
N LEU A 121 15.55 13.25 -12.99
CA LEU A 121 14.58 13.56 -14.03
C LEU A 121 15.22 13.30 -15.39
N LEU A 122 14.48 12.65 -16.25
CA LEU A 122 14.83 12.53 -17.66
C LEU A 122 14.34 13.77 -18.41
N SER A 123 15.07 14.17 -19.44
CA SER A 123 14.50 15.05 -20.46
C SER A 123 13.40 14.30 -21.20
N GLU A 124 12.49 15.02 -21.88
CA GLU A 124 11.44 14.40 -22.70
C GLU A 124 12.02 13.42 -23.73
N ARG A 125 13.15 13.77 -24.33
CA ARG A 125 13.82 12.93 -25.32
C ARG A 125 14.38 11.65 -24.70
N GLU A 126 15.05 11.73 -23.55
CA GLU A 126 15.56 10.55 -22.84
C GLU A 126 14.42 9.64 -22.39
N LEU A 127 13.28 10.22 -21.97
CA LEU A 127 12.10 9.44 -21.63
C LEU A 127 11.50 8.75 -22.85
N ASP A 128 11.45 9.43 -24.01
CA ASP A 128 10.99 8.84 -25.26
C ASP A 128 11.91 7.70 -25.72
N ASP A 129 13.22 7.91 -25.66
CA ASP A 129 14.23 6.91 -26.01
C ASP A 129 14.09 5.67 -25.11
N TRP A 130 13.91 5.85 -23.81
CA TRP A 130 13.70 4.75 -22.86
C TRP A 130 12.40 3.99 -23.14
N LEU A 131 11.28 4.69 -23.35
CA LEU A 131 9.99 4.08 -23.62
C LEU A 131 9.99 3.29 -24.95
N SER A 132 10.76 3.75 -25.95
CA SER A 132 10.84 3.08 -27.24
C SER A 132 11.51 1.71 -27.19
N MET A 133 12.30 1.43 -26.15
CA MET A 133 12.99 0.15 -25.97
C MET A 133 12.10 -0.95 -25.36
N GLU A 134 10.94 -0.58 -24.80
CA GLU A 134 10.10 -1.49 -24.02
C GLU A 134 8.79 -1.80 -24.77
N PRO A 135 8.41 -3.09 -24.91
CA PRO A 135 7.26 -3.49 -25.75
C PRO A 135 5.91 -3.05 -25.18
N ASP A 136 5.76 -2.99 -23.86
CA ASP A 136 4.51 -2.64 -23.18
C ASP A 136 4.64 -1.30 -22.44
N ALA A 137 5.26 -0.33 -23.12
CA ALA A 137 5.47 1.00 -22.59
C ALA A 137 4.19 1.83 -22.65
N PHE A 138 3.87 2.48 -21.52
CA PHE A 138 2.79 3.45 -21.41
C PHE A 138 3.35 4.78 -20.92
N SER A 139 2.81 5.87 -21.45
CA SER A 139 3.19 7.21 -21.03
C SER A 139 1.98 8.13 -20.99
N ASN A 140 1.88 8.93 -19.93
CA ASN A 140 0.86 9.96 -19.78
C ASN A 140 1.39 11.16 -19.02
N LYS A 141 0.71 12.30 -19.18
CA LYS A 141 0.94 13.46 -18.33
C LYS A 141 0.53 13.17 -16.90
N PHE A 142 1.28 13.70 -15.94
CA PHE A 142 0.98 13.49 -14.53
C PHE A 142 -0.41 13.99 -14.13
N SER A 143 -0.82 15.16 -14.67
CA SER A 143 -2.17 15.69 -14.49
C SER A 143 -3.28 14.73 -14.94
N ASP A 144 -3.06 14.04 -16.07
CA ASP A 144 -4.05 13.12 -16.64
C ASP A 144 -4.14 11.84 -15.81
N ILE A 145 -2.99 11.34 -15.33
CA ILE A 145 -2.95 10.21 -14.40
C ILE A 145 -3.74 10.55 -13.14
N LEU A 146 -3.47 11.70 -12.49
CA LEU A 146 -4.16 12.12 -11.27
C LEU A 146 -5.67 12.28 -11.50
N SER A 147 -6.07 12.89 -12.61
CA SER A 147 -7.47 13.06 -12.99
C SER A 147 -8.16 11.72 -13.19
N HIS A 148 -7.50 10.78 -13.87
CA HIS A 148 -8.04 9.44 -14.08
C HIS A 148 -8.17 8.66 -12.76
N LEU A 149 -7.15 8.72 -11.89
CA LEU A 149 -7.20 8.09 -10.57
C LEU A 149 -8.33 8.66 -9.69
N ALA A 150 -8.71 9.92 -9.87
CA ALA A 150 -9.84 10.53 -9.16
C ALA A 150 -11.19 9.92 -9.55
N THR A 151 -11.33 9.39 -10.76
CA THR A 151 -12.57 8.77 -11.26
C THR A 151 -12.69 7.29 -10.90
N LEU A 152 -11.60 6.64 -10.46
CA LEU A 152 -11.57 5.22 -10.17
C LEU A 152 -11.50 4.95 -8.67
N HIS A 153 -12.17 3.88 -8.23
CA HIS A 153 -11.93 3.35 -6.89
C HIS A 153 -10.54 2.67 -6.84
N PRO A 154 -9.73 2.86 -5.77
CA PRO A 154 -8.36 2.32 -5.67
C PRO A 154 -8.23 0.81 -5.87
N THR A 155 -9.26 0.02 -5.57
CA THR A 155 -9.30 -1.43 -5.83
C THR A 155 -9.20 -1.78 -7.33
N LYS A 156 -9.46 -0.83 -8.21
CA LYS A 156 -9.38 -0.99 -9.66
C LYS A 156 -7.99 -0.72 -10.24
N TYR A 157 -7.08 -0.12 -9.47
CA TYR A 157 -5.75 0.28 -9.96
C TYR A 157 -4.93 -0.92 -10.45
N ARG A 158 -5.02 -2.07 -9.77
CA ARG A 158 -4.35 -3.30 -10.24
C ARG A 158 -4.82 -3.72 -11.63
N LYS A 159 -6.12 -3.60 -11.92
CA LYS A 159 -6.67 -3.91 -13.25
C LYS A 159 -6.26 -2.87 -14.30
N LEU A 160 -6.18 -1.60 -13.92
CA LEU A 160 -5.69 -0.52 -14.76
C LEU A 160 -4.24 -0.77 -15.20
N LEU A 161 -3.41 -1.22 -14.27
CA LEU A 161 -1.98 -1.45 -14.48
C LEU A 161 -1.65 -2.80 -15.15
N ALA A 162 -2.62 -3.70 -15.27
CA ALA A 162 -2.38 -5.05 -15.80
C ALA A 162 -1.69 -5.10 -17.18
N PRO A 163 -1.97 -4.18 -18.15
CA PRO A 163 -1.30 -4.16 -19.46
C PRO A 163 0.03 -3.39 -19.47
N VAL A 164 0.44 -2.77 -18.35
CA VAL A 164 1.57 -1.85 -18.30
C VAL A 164 2.85 -2.61 -17.96
N GLY A 165 3.80 -2.66 -18.90
CA GLY A 165 5.15 -3.19 -18.65
C GLY A 165 6.06 -2.15 -18.01
N VAL A 166 6.10 -0.94 -18.54
CA VAL A 166 6.83 0.22 -17.98
C VAL A 166 5.98 1.48 -18.08
N LEU A 167 6.20 2.43 -17.19
CA LEU A 167 5.40 3.66 -17.09
C LEU A 167 6.27 4.92 -17.16
N GLY A 168 6.07 5.73 -18.20
CA GLY A 168 6.58 7.09 -18.30
C GLY A 168 5.58 8.10 -17.73
N ILE A 169 6.01 8.95 -16.82
CA ILE A 169 5.20 10.05 -16.27
C ILE A 169 5.79 11.37 -16.74
N ARG A 170 5.02 12.12 -17.53
CA ARG A 170 5.44 13.41 -18.11
C ARG A 170 4.91 14.58 -17.29
N ASP A 171 5.59 15.70 -17.41
CA ASP A 171 5.19 16.95 -16.76
C ASP A 171 4.95 16.75 -15.24
N VAL A 172 5.88 16.06 -14.56
CA VAL A 172 5.80 15.82 -13.11
C VAL A 172 5.96 17.14 -12.38
N PHE A 173 5.03 17.42 -11.49
CA PHE A 173 5.00 18.61 -10.62
C PHE A 173 4.75 18.23 -9.17
N GLN A 174 5.00 19.16 -8.24
CA GLN A 174 4.81 18.91 -6.82
C GLN A 174 3.32 18.91 -6.44
N LEU A 175 2.88 17.88 -5.70
CA LEU A 175 1.51 17.75 -5.20
C LEU A 175 1.29 18.59 -3.94
N HIS A 176 0.18 19.33 -3.92
CA HIS A 176 -0.29 20.11 -2.78
C HIS A 176 -1.67 19.66 -2.29
N ASP A 177 -2.44 18.96 -3.10
CA ASP A 177 -3.74 18.40 -2.71
C ASP A 177 -3.58 17.04 -2.05
N GLN A 178 -4.04 16.93 -0.80
CA GLN A 178 -3.89 15.72 0.01
C GLN A 178 -4.67 14.53 -0.54
N VAL A 179 -5.84 14.75 -1.14
CA VAL A 179 -6.67 13.67 -1.69
C VAL A 179 -6.00 13.08 -2.92
N GLN A 180 -5.50 13.94 -3.81
CA GLN A 180 -4.73 13.50 -4.99
C GLN A 180 -3.46 12.75 -4.56
N ALA A 181 -2.73 13.29 -3.59
CA ALA A 181 -1.49 12.69 -3.09
C ALA A 181 -1.74 11.30 -2.48
N LEU A 182 -2.77 11.12 -1.66
CA LEU A 182 -3.09 9.81 -1.09
C LEU A 182 -3.55 8.79 -2.15
N ARG A 183 -4.27 9.22 -3.18
CA ARG A 183 -4.61 8.36 -4.33
C ARG A 183 -3.36 7.95 -5.11
N PHE A 184 -2.45 8.90 -5.31
CA PHE A 184 -1.17 8.61 -5.96
C PHE A 184 -0.30 7.66 -5.14
N VAL A 185 -0.27 7.78 -3.80
CA VAL A 185 0.38 6.79 -2.91
C VAL A 185 -0.13 5.38 -3.20
N VAL A 186 -1.45 5.18 -3.23
CA VAL A 186 -2.03 3.85 -3.50
C VAL A 186 -1.68 3.37 -4.92
N PHE A 187 -1.62 4.26 -5.88
CA PHE A 187 -1.21 3.92 -7.24
C PHE A 187 0.25 3.45 -7.28
N VAL A 188 1.16 4.18 -6.64
CA VAL A 188 2.59 3.80 -6.50
C VAL A 188 2.74 2.45 -5.78
N ASP A 189 1.95 2.22 -4.74
CA ASP A 189 1.93 0.95 -4.02
C ASP A 189 1.60 -0.22 -4.97
N ARG A 190 0.63 -0.04 -5.87
CA ARG A 190 0.27 -1.06 -6.87
C ARG A 190 1.34 -1.24 -7.96
N CYS A 191 1.94 -0.15 -8.44
CA CYS A 191 3.08 -0.25 -9.36
C CYS A 191 4.23 -1.05 -8.73
N TYR A 192 4.51 -0.81 -7.44
CA TYR A 192 5.57 -1.50 -6.72
C TYR A 192 5.27 -3.00 -6.54
N GLU A 193 4.05 -3.36 -6.16
CA GLU A 193 3.62 -4.76 -6.05
C GLU A 193 3.73 -5.52 -7.38
N MET A 194 3.48 -4.81 -8.49
CA MET A 194 3.55 -5.37 -9.85
C MET A 194 4.94 -5.23 -10.48
N GLN A 195 5.90 -4.60 -9.78
CA GLN A 195 7.27 -4.36 -10.25
C GLN A 195 7.33 -3.63 -11.59
N ILE A 196 6.47 -2.63 -11.77
CA ILE A 196 6.41 -1.80 -12.98
C ILE A 196 7.47 -0.70 -12.87
N PRO A 197 8.50 -0.67 -13.74
CA PRO A 197 9.48 0.40 -13.76
C PRO A 197 8.83 1.74 -14.08
N ILE A 198 9.26 2.81 -13.39
CA ILE A 198 8.71 4.15 -13.58
C ILE A 198 9.86 5.13 -13.83
N ARG A 199 9.73 5.95 -14.89
CA ARG A 199 10.59 7.09 -15.17
C ARG A 199 9.76 8.34 -15.33
N GLY A 200 10.34 9.49 -15.05
CA GLY A 200 9.62 10.77 -15.12
C GLY A 200 10.42 11.88 -15.77
N SER A 201 9.69 12.77 -16.45
CA SER A 201 10.16 14.07 -16.91
C SER A 201 9.29 15.18 -16.32
N GLY A 202 9.79 16.39 -16.17
CA GLY A 202 8.99 17.51 -15.66
C GLY A 202 9.79 18.47 -14.79
N GLU A 203 9.08 19.16 -13.88
CA GLU A 203 9.66 20.18 -13.02
C GLU A 203 10.26 19.62 -11.71
N THR A 204 9.77 18.45 -11.29
CA THR A 204 10.08 17.86 -9.98
C THR A 204 10.38 16.37 -10.13
N SER A 205 11.39 15.87 -9.42
CA SER A 205 11.71 14.45 -9.41
C SER A 205 10.53 13.63 -8.83
N LEU A 206 10.45 12.37 -9.23
CA LEU A 206 9.41 11.46 -8.70
C LEU A 206 9.52 11.28 -7.18
N THR A 207 10.72 11.41 -6.61
CA THR A 207 10.92 11.33 -5.16
C THR A 207 10.55 12.61 -4.42
N ASP A 208 10.48 13.75 -5.11
CA ASP A 208 10.15 15.05 -4.54
C ASP A 208 8.71 15.49 -4.86
N VAL A 209 7.90 14.57 -5.40
CA VAL A 209 6.52 14.82 -5.85
C VAL A 209 5.58 15.26 -4.72
N PHE A 210 5.85 14.90 -3.48
CA PHE A 210 5.03 15.32 -2.33
C PHE A 210 5.60 16.58 -1.69
N SER A 211 4.74 17.56 -1.41
CA SER A 211 5.19 18.80 -0.79
C SER A 211 5.79 18.57 0.62
N PRO A 212 6.73 19.42 1.09
CA PRO A 212 7.32 19.30 2.43
C PRO A 212 6.29 19.21 3.53
N GLN A 213 5.19 20.00 3.43
CA GLN A 213 4.11 19.99 4.40
C GLN A 213 3.41 18.62 4.50
N MET A 214 3.30 17.91 3.37
CA MET A 214 2.74 16.56 3.35
C MET A 214 3.68 15.56 4.01
N VAL A 215 4.97 15.65 3.70
CA VAL A 215 6.00 14.75 4.24
C VAL A 215 6.18 14.93 5.75
N GLU A 216 5.90 16.12 6.27
CA GLU A 216 5.93 16.40 7.72
C GLU A 216 4.57 16.19 8.41
N GLY A 217 3.50 16.05 7.64
CA GLY A 217 2.12 15.98 8.11
C GLY A 217 1.66 14.62 8.65
N ALA A 218 0.36 14.51 8.90
CA ALA A 218 -0.29 13.35 9.51
C ALA A 218 -0.07 12.03 8.75
N TYR A 219 0.09 12.09 7.43
CA TYR A 219 0.30 10.91 6.59
C TYR A 219 1.78 10.68 6.21
N ARG A 220 2.72 11.28 6.95
CA ARG A 220 4.16 11.21 6.72
C ARG A 220 4.65 9.80 6.34
N LYS A 221 4.27 8.79 7.11
CA LYS A 221 4.70 7.40 6.86
C LYS A 221 4.27 6.88 5.49
N LYS A 222 3.07 7.25 5.02
CA LYS A 222 2.55 6.84 3.70
C LYS A 222 3.34 7.51 2.57
N TYR A 223 3.63 8.79 2.71
CA TYR A 223 4.41 9.53 1.72
C TYR A 223 5.85 9.05 1.64
N LEU A 224 6.53 8.86 2.77
CA LEU A 224 7.89 8.32 2.81
C LEU A 224 7.97 6.91 2.19
N ARG A 225 6.98 6.06 2.45
CA ARG A 225 6.89 4.75 1.80
C ARG A 225 6.76 4.87 0.28
N ALA A 226 5.90 5.76 -0.19
CA ALA A 226 5.72 5.97 -1.62
C ALA A 226 6.99 6.55 -2.28
N ILE A 227 7.69 7.48 -1.64
CA ILE A 227 8.98 8.01 -2.08
C ILE A 227 10.01 6.88 -2.23
N SER A 228 10.16 6.04 -1.21
CA SER A 228 11.07 4.89 -1.26
C SER A 228 10.72 3.92 -2.39
N ARG A 229 9.43 3.65 -2.62
CA ARG A 229 8.95 2.79 -3.71
C ARG A 229 9.20 3.40 -5.08
N LEU A 230 8.95 4.70 -5.25
CA LEU A 230 9.26 5.42 -6.48
C LEU A 230 10.74 5.38 -6.80
N GLY A 231 11.61 5.59 -5.80
CA GLY A 231 13.05 5.44 -5.98
C GLY A 231 13.43 4.03 -6.45
N ALA A 232 12.89 3.01 -5.79
CA ALA A 232 13.15 1.61 -6.17
C ALA A 232 12.66 1.27 -7.60
N LEU A 233 11.46 1.75 -7.98
CA LEU A 233 10.89 1.51 -9.31
C LEU A 233 11.64 2.25 -10.41
N SER A 234 12.26 3.40 -10.09
CA SER A 234 13.06 4.17 -11.04
C SER A 234 14.46 3.58 -11.28
N GLU A 235 14.91 2.68 -10.41
CA GLU A 235 16.19 1.96 -10.56
C GLU A 235 16.01 0.60 -11.28
N LEU A 236 14.77 0.14 -11.50
CA LEU A 236 14.50 -1.07 -12.28
C LEU A 236 14.85 -0.79 -13.76
N TYR A 237 15.90 -1.46 -14.29
CA TYR A 237 16.48 -1.36 -15.64
C TYR A 237 17.32 -0.11 -15.92
#